data_e57c267304db9746c96e2a3d7194f242
#
_entry.id   e57c267304db9746c96e2a3d7194f242
#
_cell.length_a   1.000
_cell.length_b   1.000
_cell.length_c   1.000
_cell.angle_alpha   90.00
_cell.angle_beta   90.00
_cell.angle_gamma   90.00
#
_symmetry.space_group_name_H-M   'P 1'
#
loop_
_entity.id
_entity.type
_entity.pdbx_description
1 polymer ?
#
loop_
_entity_poly.entity_id
_entity_poly.type
_entity_poly.pdbx_seq_one_letter_code
_entity_poly.pdbx_strand_id
1 'polypeptide(L)'
;MPNTIISYSQFEFKSNQTYFFDNNIWISLYSFINNNPDKHRKVSSFLSKIEHHNSQIALVSLIISEFTNTTIRLLYNLWKEQTQNYMADYKRDYKQSTDFQNNLTEVKSLVRTIYQLDIVEKHPDSFNAIALNPIMENFHIDFNDAYYLELCARNNWILVTSDNS
;
A
#
# COMPACT_ATOMS: atom_id res chain seq x y z
N MET A 1 -16.67 6.76 -16.43
CA MET A 1 -15.72 6.78 -17.56
C MET A 1 -14.90 5.51 -17.50
N PRO A 2 -14.51 4.89 -18.60
CA PRO A 2 -13.63 3.73 -18.53
C PRO A 2 -12.31 4.11 -17.87
N ASN A 3 -11.84 3.28 -16.94
CA ASN A 3 -10.55 3.49 -16.30
C ASN A 3 -9.45 3.36 -17.36
N THR A 4 -8.62 4.38 -17.49
CA THR A 4 -7.50 4.37 -18.43
C THR A 4 -6.25 3.95 -17.68
N ILE A 5 -5.63 2.84 -18.09
CA ILE A 5 -4.35 2.39 -17.56
C ILE A 5 -3.24 3.08 -18.37
N ILE A 6 -2.35 3.78 -17.69
CA ILE A 6 -1.22 4.48 -18.30
C ILE A 6 0.07 3.96 -17.66
N SER A 7 1.05 3.57 -18.47
CA SER A 7 2.34 3.15 -17.95
C SER A 7 3.10 4.34 -17.34
N TYR A 8 3.96 4.08 -16.35
CA TYR A 8 4.79 5.11 -15.73
C TYR A 8 5.60 5.94 -16.74
N SER A 9 6.12 5.31 -17.78
CA SER A 9 6.92 5.97 -18.83
C SER A 9 6.13 6.93 -19.71
N GLN A 10 4.81 6.78 -19.75
CA GLN A 10 3.89 7.59 -20.55
C GLN A 10 3.08 8.58 -19.71
N PHE A 11 3.25 8.52 -18.38
CA PHE A 11 2.46 9.33 -17.47
C PHE A 11 2.99 10.76 -17.40
N GLU A 12 2.11 11.72 -17.67
CA GLU A 12 2.40 13.15 -17.57
C GLU A 12 1.94 13.68 -16.21
N PHE A 13 2.89 14.15 -15.39
CA PHE A 13 2.60 14.75 -14.11
C PHE A 13 1.95 16.12 -14.28
N LYS A 14 0.86 16.37 -13.56
CA LYS A 14 0.18 17.64 -13.49
C LYS A 14 0.21 18.16 -12.06
N SER A 15 0.19 19.47 -11.90
CA SER A 15 0.13 20.09 -10.58
C SER A 15 -1.22 19.90 -9.91
N ASN A 16 -1.22 19.89 -8.57
CA ASN A 16 -2.42 19.82 -7.74
C ASN A 16 -3.29 18.57 -7.99
N GLN A 17 -2.65 17.44 -8.26
CA GLN A 17 -3.33 16.15 -8.35
C GLN A 17 -3.33 15.44 -7.01
N THR A 18 -4.31 14.56 -6.80
CA THR A 18 -4.31 13.63 -5.67
C THR A 18 -4.07 12.22 -6.21
N TYR A 19 -3.06 11.58 -5.66
CA TYR A 19 -2.69 10.19 -5.96
C TYR A 19 -3.16 9.27 -4.84
N PHE A 20 -3.45 8.04 -5.17
CA PHE A 20 -3.72 6.98 -4.21
C PHE A 20 -2.73 5.84 -4.47
N PHE A 21 -1.91 5.54 -3.48
CA PHE A 21 -0.93 4.45 -3.59
C PHE A 21 -1.54 3.15 -3.09
N ASP A 22 -1.56 2.17 -3.97
CA ASP A 22 -1.86 0.80 -3.60
C ASP A 22 -0.82 0.25 -2.61
N ASN A 23 -1.20 -0.77 -1.84
CA ASN A 23 -0.34 -1.35 -0.81
C ASN A 23 1.02 -1.82 -1.33
N ASN A 24 1.07 -2.37 -2.54
CA ASN A 24 2.34 -2.81 -3.16
C ASN A 24 3.33 -1.66 -3.41
N ILE A 25 2.85 -0.43 -3.59
CA ILE A 25 3.68 0.78 -3.70
C ILE A 25 4.26 1.14 -2.33
N TRP A 26 3.44 1.17 -1.28
CA TRP A 26 3.90 1.42 0.09
C TRP A 26 4.91 0.39 0.58
N ILE A 27 4.66 -0.90 0.29
CA ILE A 27 5.62 -1.99 0.58
C ILE A 27 6.94 -1.77 -0.16
N SER A 28 6.90 -1.32 -1.42
CA SER A 28 8.12 -1.05 -2.19
C SER A 28 8.93 0.12 -1.66
N LEU A 29 8.28 1.13 -1.05
CA LEU A 29 8.94 2.30 -0.46
C LEU A 29 9.56 1.99 0.91
N TYR A 30 8.85 1.29 1.76
CA TYR A 30 9.16 1.23 3.19
C TYR A 30 9.44 -0.16 3.73
N SER A 31 9.10 -1.24 3.00
CA SER A 31 9.42 -2.58 3.48
C SER A 31 10.89 -2.92 3.23
N PHE A 32 11.64 -3.06 4.30
CA PHE A 32 13.04 -3.53 4.27
C PHE A 32 13.18 -5.01 3.87
N ILE A 33 12.07 -5.75 3.79
CA ILE A 33 12.04 -7.18 3.44
C ILE A 33 11.96 -7.36 1.92
N ASN A 34 11.34 -6.41 1.22
CA ASN A 34 11.13 -6.49 -0.22
C ASN A 34 12.32 -5.85 -0.97
N ASN A 35 13.36 -6.63 -1.16
CA ASN A 35 14.64 -6.17 -1.69
C ASN A 35 14.65 -6.12 -3.23
N ASN A 36 13.80 -5.24 -3.81
CA ASN A 36 13.86 -4.92 -5.23
C ASN A 36 14.33 -3.47 -5.43
N PRO A 37 15.65 -3.22 -5.58
CA PRO A 37 16.22 -1.87 -5.68
C PRO A 37 15.68 -1.07 -6.87
N ASP A 38 15.38 -1.72 -7.98
CA ASP A 38 14.88 -1.03 -9.18
C ASP A 38 13.44 -0.55 -8.99
N LYS A 39 12.60 -1.39 -8.39
CA LYS A 39 11.23 -1.01 -8.04
C LYS A 39 11.23 0.13 -7.01
N HIS A 40 12.04 0.01 -5.96
CA HIS A 40 12.19 1.07 -4.95
C HIS A 40 12.62 2.39 -5.59
N ARG A 41 13.61 2.39 -6.47
CA ARG A 41 14.10 3.59 -7.17
C ARG A 41 13.02 4.23 -8.03
N LYS A 42 12.27 3.43 -8.79
CA LYS A 42 11.15 3.93 -9.62
C LYS A 42 10.07 4.60 -8.77
N VAL A 43 9.65 3.95 -7.68
CA VAL A 43 8.60 4.47 -6.80
C VAL A 43 9.09 5.72 -6.05
N SER A 44 10.34 5.73 -5.57
CA SER A 44 10.94 6.92 -4.93
C SER A 44 11.04 8.10 -5.89
N SER A 45 11.39 7.85 -7.16
CA SER A 45 11.38 8.90 -8.20
C SER A 45 9.97 9.41 -8.47
N PHE A 46 8.97 8.54 -8.45
CA PHE A 46 7.56 8.93 -8.60
C PHE A 46 7.12 9.84 -7.43
N LEU A 47 7.46 9.45 -6.21
CA LEU A 47 7.18 10.23 -5.00
C LEU A 47 7.76 11.65 -5.10
N SER A 48 9.04 11.77 -5.46
CA SER A 48 9.70 13.08 -5.65
C SER A 48 9.02 13.95 -6.72
N LYS A 49 8.49 13.33 -7.78
CA LYS A 49 7.74 14.07 -8.81
C LYS A 49 6.39 14.57 -8.29
N ILE A 50 5.69 13.79 -7.46
CA ILE A 50 4.46 14.24 -6.79
C ILE A 50 4.74 15.50 -5.96
N GLU A 51 5.79 15.48 -5.14
CA GLU A 51 6.22 16.62 -4.33
C GLU A 51 6.53 17.85 -5.20
N HIS A 52 7.32 17.66 -6.24
CA HIS A 52 7.71 18.74 -7.15
C HIS A 52 6.51 19.42 -7.85
N HIS A 53 5.43 18.67 -8.11
CA HIS A 53 4.22 19.18 -8.74
C HIS A 53 3.17 19.70 -7.74
N ASN A 54 3.55 19.88 -6.47
CA ASN A 54 2.64 20.35 -5.42
C ASN A 54 1.34 19.51 -5.37
N SER A 55 1.51 18.21 -5.52
CA SER A 55 0.45 17.19 -5.48
C SER A 55 0.53 16.42 -4.18
N GLN A 56 -0.50 15.65 -3.87
CA GLN A 56 -0.62 14.95 -2.59
C GLN A 56 -1.00 13.49 -2.77
N ILE A 57 -0.84 12.71 -1.72
CA ILE A 57 -1.24 11.31 -1.67
C ILE A 57 -2.38 11.15 -0.66
N ALA A 58 -3.51 10.65 -1.13
CA ALA A 58 -4.62 10.28 -0.26
C ALA A 58 -4.29 9.00 0.50
N LEU A 59 -4.46 9.03 1.82
CA LEU A 59 -4.26 7.90 2.71
C LEU A 59 -5.56 7.58 3.44
N VAL A 60 -6.01 6.33 3.35
CA VAL A 60 -7.19 5.82 4.04
C VAL A 60 -6.80 4.75 5.06
N SER A 61 -7.65 4.50 6.06
CA SER A 61 -7.34 3.55 7.13
C SER A 61 -7.19 2.11 6.62
N LEU A 62 -7.91 1.74 5.57
CA LEU A 62 -7.84 0.41 4.96
C LEU A 62 -6.44 0.11 4.40
N ILE A 63 -5.78 1.07 3.75
CA ILE A 63 -4.39 0.92 3.27
C ILE A 63 -3.43 0.70 4.44
N ILE A 64 -3.57 1.44 5.54
CA ILE A 64 -2.73 1.26 6.73
C ILE A 64 -2.93 -0.14 7.33
N SER A 65 -4.16 -0.62 7.38
CA SER A 65 -4.47 -1.98 7.83
C SER A 65 -3.81 -3.03 6.93
N GLU A 66 -3.94 -2.87 5.62
CA GLU A 66 -3.36 -3.79 4.65
C GLU A 66 -1.84 -3.78 4.67
N PHE A 67 -1.20 -2.61 4.69
CA PHE A 67 0.25 -2.47 4.84
C PHE A 67 0.77 -3.17 6.10
N THR A 68 0.11 -2.92 7.24
CA THR A 68 0.47 -3.53 8.52
C THR A 68 0.38 -5.05 8.47
N ASN A 69 -0.74 -5.58 7.98
CA ASN A 69 -0.97 -7.03 7.90
C ASN A 69 0.00 -7.71 6.92
N THR A 70 0.25 -7.09 5.77
CA THR A 70 1.19 -7.61 4.77
C THR A 70 2.62 -7.62 5.33
N THR A 71 3.05 -6.52 5.95
CA THR A 71 4.40 -6.42 6.53
C THR A 71 4.61 -7.45 7.64
N ILE A 72 3.64 -7.63 8.54
CA ILE A 72 3.71 -8.65 9.59
C ILE A 72 3.78 -10.06 9.00
N ARG A 73 3.03 -10.33 7.93
CA ARG A 73 3.07 -11.63 7.24
C ARG A 73 4.43 -11.91 6.59
N LEU A 74 5.01 -10.90 5.96
CA LEU A 74 6.35 -10.99 5.38
C LEU A 74 7.40 -11.28 6.47
N LEU A 75 7.32 -10.58 7.59
CA LEU A 75 8.20 -10.79 8.76
C LEU A 75 8.05 -12.20 9.36
N TYR A 76 6.83 -12.70 9.46
CA TYR A 76 6.58 -14.07 9.91
C TYR A 76 7.22 -15.10 8.97
N ASN A 77 7.09 -14.92 7.66
CA ASN A 77 7.71 -15.82 6.70
C ASN A 77 9.24 -15.79 6.80
N LEU A 78 9.83 -14.59 6.89
CA LEU A 78 11.27 -14.42 7.10
C LEU A 78 11.74 -15.08 8.40
N TRP A 79 11.00 -14.93 9.49
CA TRP A 79 11.29 -15.56 10.77
C TRP A 79 11.28 -17.08 10.69
N LYS A 80 10.32 -17.67 9.96
CA LYS A 80 10.30 -19.14 9.73
C LYS A 80 11.55 -19.62 8.98
N GLU A 81 11.98 -18.86 7.98
CA GLU A 81 13.19 -19.15 7.21
C GLU A 81 14.46 -19.05 8.09
N GLN A 82 14.59 -17.97 8.85
CA GLN A 82 15.75 -17.73 9.72
C GLN A 82 15.85 -18.76 10.86
N THR A 83 14.72 -19.18 11.42
CA THR A 83 14.69 -20.19 12.49
C THR A 83 14.63 -21.62 11.96
N GLN A 84 14.50 -21.80 10.63
CA GLN A 84 14.26 -23.09 9.98
C GLN A 84 13.04 -23.84 10.53
N ASN A 85 12.08 -23.11 11.12
CA ASN A 85 10.87 -23.65 11.70
C ASN A 85 9.67 -23.44 10.77
N TYR A 86 9.64 -24.18 9.67
CA TYR A 86 8.62 -24.05 8.62
C TYR A 86 7.21 -24.47 9.08
N MET A 87 7.13 -25.28 10.15
CA MET A 87 5.87 -25.75 10.73
C MET A 87 5.35 -24.87 11.87
N ALA A 88 6.04 -23.77 12.16
CA ALA A 88 5.63 -22.84 13.21
C ALA A 88 4.24 -22.26 12.94
N ASP A 89 3.43 -22.18 13.98
CA ASP A 89 2.14 -21.50 13.95
C ASP A 89 2.29 -20.00 14.27
N TYR A 90 1.58 -19.16 13.52
CA TYR A 90 1.64 -17.72 13.68
C TYR A 90 1.25 -17.26 15.10
N LYS A 91 0.13 -17.78 15.63
CA LYS A 91 -0.41 -17.33 16.93
C LYS A 91 0.32 -17.95 18.10
N ARG A 92 0.61 -19.26 18.01
CA ARG A 92 1.20 -20.04 19.08
C ARG A 92 2.70 -19.78 19.24
N ASP A 93 3.42 -19.73 18.11
CA ASP A 93 4.89 -19.74 18.11
C ASP A 93 5.45 -18.33 17.82
N TYR A 94 5.13 -17.73 16.67
CA TYR A 94 5.70 -16.44 16.30
C TYR A 94 5.19 -15.29 17.15
N LYS A 95 3.88 -15.16 17.34
CA LYS A 95 3.28 -14.03 18.08
C LYS A 95 3.70 -13.98 19.55
N GLN A 96 4.19 -15.10 20.11
CA GLN A 96 4.71 -15.19 21.46
C GLN A 96 6.23 -14.97 21.55
N SER A 97 6.91 -14.85 20.43
CA SER A 97 8.37 -14.68 20.37
C SER A 97 8.81 -13.24 20.67
N THR A 98 10.04 -13.11 21.13
CA THR A 98 10.70 -11.79 21.26
C THR A 98 10.86 -11.13 19.89
N ASP A 99 11.11 -11.92 18.85
CA ASP A 99 11.26 -11.42 17.47
C ASP A 99 9.97 -10.74 17.00
N PHE A 100 8.80 -11.28 17.32
CA PHE A 100 7.54 -10.62 17.00
C PHE A 100 7.42 -9.25 17.68
N GLN A 101 7.83 -9.11 18.94
CA GLN A 101 7.75 -7.83 19.66
C GLN A 101 8.68 -6.79 19.03
N ASN A 102 9.89 -7.19 18.66
CA ASN A 102 10.85 -6.35 17.96
C ASN A 102 10.31 -5.93 16.58
N ASN A 103 9.84 -6.89 15.80
CA ASN A 103 9.26 -6.66 14.49
C ASN A 103 8.03 -5.76 14.55
N LEU A 104 7.18 -5.92 15.56
CA LEU A 104 6.02 -5.05 15.76
C LEU A 104 6.43 -3.59 16.04
N THR A 105 7.54 -3.38 16.73
CA THR A 105 8.09 -2.04 16.96
C THR A 105 8.52 -1.39 15.65
N GLU A 106 9.19 -2.15 14.78
CA GLU A 106 9.57 -1.67 13.44
C GLU A 106 8.34 -1.36 12.58
N VAL A 107 7.33 -2.24 12.55
CA VAL A 107 6.09 -1.99 11.81
C VAL A 107 5.39 -0.71 12.30
N LYS A 108 5.32 -0.49 13.60
CA LYS A 108 4.77 0.75 14.17
C LYS A 108 5.54 1.99 13.71
N SER A 109 6.87 1.90 13.61
CA SER A 109 7.71 2.98 13.12
C SER A 109 7.42 3.29 11.65
N LEU A 110 7.32 2.26 10.80
CA LEU A 110 6.98 2.41 9.38
C LEU A 110 5.60 3.05 9.18
N VAL A 111 4.60 2.59 9.92
CA VAL A 111 3.25 3.16 9.87
C VAL A 111 3.26 4.64 10.27
N ARG A 112 4.01 5.00 11.31
CA ARG A 112 4.15 6.42 11.69
C ARG A 112 4.82 7.24 10.60
N THR A 113 5.86 6.71 9.97
CA THR A 113 6.56 7.38 8.86
C THR A 113 5.58 7.67 7.72
N ILE A 114 4.81 6.68 7.27
CA ILE A 114 3.81 6.87 6.21
C ILE A 114 2.77 7.92 6.64
N TYR A 115 2.25 7.81 7.87
CA TYR A 115 1.20 8.68 8.39
C TYR A 115 1.65 10.14 8.54
N GLN A 116 2.94 10.39 8.72
CA GLN A 116 3.53 11.71 8.97
C GLN A 116 4.19 12.36 7.75
N LEU A 117 4.16 11.71 6.58
CA LEU A 117 4.68 12.33 5.36
C LEU A 117 3.91 13.62 5.04
N ASP A 118 4.62 14.70 4.78
CA ASP A 118 4.03 16.02 4.51
C ASP A 118 3.09 16.03 3.30
N ILE A 119 3.36 15.17 2.31
CA ILE A 119 2.53 15.05 1.10
C ILE A 119 1.32 14.13 1.28
N VAL A 120 1.15 13.52 2.46
CA VAL A 120 0.04 12.61 2.75
C VAL A 120 -1.11 13.35 3.38
N GLU A 121 -2.27 13.24 2.77
CA GLU A 121 -3.54 13.72 3.29
C GLU A 121 -4.43 12.55 3.72
N LYS A 122 -4.94 12.59 4.96
CA LYS A 122 -5.80 11.53 5.51
C LYS A 122 -7.23 11.75 5.06
N HIS A 123 -7.83 10.72 4.50
CA HIS A 123 -9.20 10.72 4.04
C HIS A 123 -10.01 9.60 4.69
N PRO A 124 -11.33 9.77 4.85
CA PRO A 124 -12.21 8.68 5.26
C PRO A 124 -12.27 7.61 4.16
N ASP A 125 -12.47 6.36 4.54
CA ASP A 125 -12.68 5.25 3.60
C ASP A 125 -13.97 5.39 2.78
N SER A 126 -14.92 6.22 3.25
CA SER A 126 -16.16 6.55 2.55
C SER A 126 -17.04 5.35 2.20
N PHE A 127 -16.99 4.27 2.98
CA PHE A 127 -17.74 3.05 2.73
C PHE A 127 -19.24 3.28 2.60
N ASN A 128 -19.78 4.20 3.39
CA ASN A 128 -21.20 4.61 3.34
C ASN A 128 -21.60 5.32 2.04
N ALA A 129 -20.66 5.70 1.22
CA ALA A 129 -20.87 6.49 0.01
C ALA A 129 -20.45 5.74 -1.28
N ILE A 130 -19.88 4.53 -1.13
CA ILE A 130 -19.49 3.67 -2.24
C ILE A 130 -20.56 2.62 -2.45
N ALA A 131 -21.02 2.49 -3.70
CA ALA A 131 -21.99 1.45 -4.05
C ALA A 131 -21.32 0.07 -4.06
N LEU A 132 -21.98 -0.94 -3.47
CA LEU A 132 -21.44 -2.29 -3.40
C LEU A 132 -21.43 -3.00 -4.77
N ASN A 133 -22.43 -2.74 -5.63
CA ASN A 133 -22.57 -3.45 -6.90
C ASN A 133 -21.35 -3.33 -7.82
N PRO A 134 -20.76 -2.14 -8.07
CA PRO A 134 -19.55 -2.01 -8.86
C PRO A 134 -18.36 -2.80 -8.28
N ILE A 135 -18.25 -2.88 -6.95
CA ILE A 135 -17.22 -3.70 -6.30
C ILE A 135 -17.46 -5.18 -6.60
N MET A 136 -18.71 -5.65 -6.47
CA MET A 136 -19.05 -7.06 -6.73
C MET A 136 -18.88 -7.46 -8.21
N GLU A 137 -19.11 -6.57 -9.14
CA GLU A 137 -18.87 -6.79 -10.56
C GLU A 137 -17.37 -7.00 -10.87
N ASN A 138 -16.49 -6.44 -10.04
CA ASN A 138 -15.04 -6.55 -10.14
C ASN A 138 -14.42 -7.62 -9.22
N PHE A 139 -15.19 -8.57 -8.67
CA PHE A 139 -14.67 -9.64 -7.80
C PHE A 139 -13.75 -10.66 -8.48
N HIS A 140 -13.45 -10.51 -9.74
CA HIS A 140 -12.34 -11.22 -10.38
C HIS A 140 -10.97 -10.71 -9.92
N ILE A 141 -10.92 -9.51 -9.35
CA ILE A 141 -9.83 -9.00 -8.53
C ILE A 141 -10.23 -9.05 -7.05
N ASP A 142 -9.30 -8.84 -6.17
CA ASP A 142 -9.56 -8.89 -4.73
C ASP A 142 -10.48 -7.71 -4.30
N PHE A 143 -11.16 -7.88 -3.16
CA PHE A 143 -12.11 -6.88 -2.67
C PHE A 143 -11.47 -5.52 -2.46
N ASN A 144 -10.25 -5.47 -1.89
CA ASN A 144 -9.59 -4.20 -1.61
C ASN A 144 -9.25 -3.47 -2.90
N ASP A 145 -8.75 -4.19 -3.92
CA ASP A 145 -8.42 -3.61 -5.22
C ASP A 145 -9.67 -3.03 -5.91
N ALA A 146 -10.77 -3.80 -5.92
CA ALA A 146 -12.05 -3.32 -6.45
C ALA A 146 -12.57 -2.10 -5.68
N TYR A 147 -12.41 -2.10 -4.36
CA TYR A 147 -12.79 -0.98 -3.50
C TYR A 147 -11.94 0.27 -3.78
N TYR A 148 -10.64 0.13 -3.94
CA TYR A 148 -9.75 1.25 -4.27
C TYR A 148 -10.05 1.87 -5.63
N LEU A 149 -10.41 1.06 -6.63
CA LEU A 149 -10.87 1.56 -7.93
C LEU A 149 -12.10 2.47 -7.77
N GLU A 150 -13.12 2.02 -7.04
CA GLU A 150 -14.34 2.80 -6.81
C GLU A 150 -14.07 4.05 -5.96
N LEU A 151 -13.23 3.93 -4.94
CA LEU A 151 -12.84 5.06 -4.09
C LEU A 151 -12.10 6.14 -4.90
N CYS A 152 -11.17 5.72 -5.74
CA CYS A 152 -10.42 6.63 -6.61
C CYS A 152 -11.31 7.28 -7.67
N ALA A 153 -12.18 6.51 -8.31
CA ALA A 153 -13.13 7.02 -9.30
C ALA A 153 -14.06 8.09 -8.69
N ARG A 154 -14.59 7.81 -7.49
CA ARG A 154 -15.47 8.73 -6.76
C ARG A 154 -14.81 10.05 -6.40
N ASN A 155 -13.55 10.00 -5.98
CA ASN A 155 -12.81 11.18 -5.51
C ASN A 155 -11.96 11.83 -6.61
N ASN A 156 -11.99 11.31 -7.82
CA ASN A 156 -11.12 11.74 -8.93
C ASN A 156 -9.62 11.65 -8.58
N TRP A 157 -9.22 10.60 -7.88
CA TRP A 157 -7.84 10.30 -7.55
C TRP A 157 -7.18 9.42 -8.61
N ILE A 158 -5.87 9.52 -8.72
CA ILE A 158 -5.06 8.71 -9.62
C ILE A 158 -4.53 7.51 -8.84
N LEU A 159 -5.05 6.31 -9.13
CA LEU A 159 -4.56 5.08 -8.54
C LEU A 159 -3.19 4.73 -9.13
N VAL A 160 -2.23 4.49 -8.24
CA VAL A 160 -0.87 4.04 -8.59
C VAL A 160 -0.66 2.63 -8.05
N THR A 161 -0.44 1.70 -8.94
CA THR A 161 -0.15 0.30 -8.61
C THR A 161 1.06 -0.20 -9.39
N SER A 162 1.67 -1.27 -8.92
CA SER A 162 2.77 -1.97 -9.61
C SER A 162 2.35 -3.33 -10.16
N ASP A 163 1.10 -3.70 -10.01
CA ASP A 163 0.60 -4.96 -10.53
C ASP A 163 0.35 -4.84 -12.03
N ASN A 164 0.94 -5.77 -12.77
CA ASN A 164 0.65 -5.99 -14.18
C ASN A 164 -0.55 -6.95 -14.26
N SER A 165 -1.72 -6.46 -13.90
CA SER A 165 -2.98 -7.21 -14.11
C SER A 165 -3.64 -6.81 -15.40
#